data_4db31dde1683378a7a4e7fb48e2eeb04
#
_entry.id   4db31dde1683378a7a4e7fb48e2eeb04
#
_cell.length_a   1.000
_cell.length_b   1.000
_cell.length_c   1.000
_cell.angle_alpha   90.00
_cell.angle_beta   90.00
_cell.angle_gamma   90.00
#
_symmetry.space_group_name_H-M   'P 1'
#
loop_
_entity.id
_entity.type
_entity.pdbx_description
1 polymer ?
#
loop_
_entity_poly.entity_id
_entity_poly.type
_entity_poly.pdbx_seq_one_letter_code
_entity_poly.pdbx_strand_id
1 'polypeptide(L)'
;MLFDAPDFDAHEGVHWFADRATGLRAIIAVHSTHLGPAAGGCRFWDYASDGAALTDALRLSRGMSYKNAMAGLPLGGGKAVILKREHKDAALLEAFGSAIESLSGKYVTAEDVGMTDHDMTVIARKTRHVSGLPVSPAAAGGNPGTAAAGGNPGPSTAEGVFLGIRAAIRHKLGRDNFNGVHVAIQGLGSVGMALAERLHAAGAKLTVADIHPDRTARAARDLGADVADIRAILATKADVLSPCALGAVLDETSIAALNVPIVAGAANNQLATPADGARVQAR
;
A
#
# COMPACT_ATOMS: atom_id res chain seq x y z
N MET A 1 10.97 12.41 21.19
CA MET A 1 11.15 13.47 20.14
C MET A 1 11.12 12.81 18.77
N LEU A 2 11.11 13.59 17.65
CA LEU A 2 11.05 12.98 16.31
C LEU A 2 12.24 12.05 16.03
N PHE A 3 13.44 12.49 16.39
CA PHE A 3 14.66 11.71 16.16
C PHE A 3 14.75 10.42 17.01
N ASP A 4 13.96 10.32 18.06
CA ASP A 4 13.87 9.11 18.90
C ASP A 4 12.68 8.23 18.52
N ALA A 5 11.95 8.59 17.46
CA ALA A 5 10.84 7.76 16.96
C ALA A 5 11.39 6.41 16.45
N PRO A 6 10.80 5.27 16.84
CA PRO A 6 11.35 3.94 16.52
C PRO A 6 11.57 3.68 15.02
N ASP A 7 10.79 4.35 14.17
CA ASP A 7 10.84 4.20 12.72
C ASP A 7 11.52 5.38 12.01
N PHE A 8 12.15 6.30 12.74
CA PHE A 8 12.98 7.33 12.14
C PHE A 8 14.29 6.71 11.65
N ASP A 9 14.53 6.79 10.35
CA ASP A 9 15.68 6.19 9.67
C ASP A 9 16.37 7.25 8.80
N ALA A 10 17.02 8.22 9.46
CA ALA A 10 17.72 9.32 8.79
C ALA A 10 16.89 10.05 7.71
N HIS A 11 15.58 10.19 7.92
CA HIS A 11 14.70 10.91 7.00
C HIS A 11 15.23 12.32 6.74
N GLU A 12 15.29 12.73 5.49
CA GLU A 12 15.73 14.08 5.07
C GLU A 12 14.77 15.18 5.53
N GLY A 13 13.49 14.84 5.74
CA GLY A 13 12.51 15.78 6.26
C GLY A 13 11.21 15.13 6.70
N VAL A 14 10.64 15.68 7.76
CA VAL A 14 9.28 15.36 8.21
C VAL A 14 8.55 16.68 8.43
N HIS A 15 7.53 16.91 7.62
CA HIS A 15 6.83 18.19 7.54
C HIS A 15 5.41 18.02 8.06
N TRP A 16 5.01 18.92 8.96
CA TRP A 16 3.67 18.95 9.55
C TRP A 16 2.91 20.12 8.96
N PHE A 17 1.71 19.85 8.48
CA PHE A 17 0.83 20.87 7.93
C PHE A 17 -0.50 20.86 8.68
N ALA A 18 -0.96 22.04 9.06
CA ALA A 18 -2.25 22.25 9.67
C ALA A 18 -2.88 23.53 9.12
N ASP A 19 -4.12 23.43 8.65
CA ASP A 19 -4.92 24.58 8.25
C ASP A 19 -6.28 24.54 8.96
N ARG A 20 -6.54 25.56 9.77
CA ARG A 20 -7.78 25.65 10.56
C ARG A 20 -9.01 25.87 9.71
N ALA A 21 -8.87 26.59 8.59
CA ALA A 21 -10.00 26.95 7.73
C ALA A 21 -10.57 25.71 7.03
N THR A 22 -9.71 24.80 6.59
CA THR A 22 -10.08 23.58 5.87
C THR A 22 -10.07 22.34 6.76
N GLY A 23 -9.57 22.44 7.99
CA GLY A 23 -9.38 21.31 8.90
C GLY A 23 -8.25 20.36 8.51
N LEU A 24 -7.39 20.73 7.55
CA LEU A 24 -6.25 19.92 7.16
C LEU A 24 -5.33 19.65 8.34
N ARG A 25 -4.97 18.39 8.52
CA ARG A 25 -3.86 17.93 9.37
C ARG A 25 -3.14 16.83 8.60
N ALA A 26 -1.91 17.13 8.18
CA ALA A 26 -1.14 16.22 7.35
C ALA A 26 0.32 16.13 7.82
N ILE A 27 0.93 14.98 7.56
CA ILE A 27 2.36 14.75 7.72
C ILE A 27 2.89 14.31 6.36
N ILE A 28 3.96 14.96 5.87
CA ILE A 28 4.70 14.54 4.70
C ILE A 28 6.10 14.13 5.16
N ALA A 29 6.42 12.85 5.06
CA ALA A 29 7.75 12.31 5.34
C ALA A 29 8.52 12.12 4.03
N VAL A 30 9.68 12.75 3.95
CA VAL A 30 10.68 12.60 2.89
C VAL A 30 11.80 11.74 3.48
N HIS A 31 11.86 10.47 3.08
CA HIS A 31 12.91 9.57 3.56
C HIS A 31 14.21 9.85 2.82
N SER A 32 14.18 9.89 1.49
CA SER A 32 15.37 10.18 0.69
C SER A 32 15.01 10.80 -0.66
N THR A 33 15.83 11.76 -1.09
CA THR A 33 15.81 12.34 -2.43
C THR A 33 17.04 11.96 -3.26
N HIS A 34 17.86 11.01 -2.78
CA HIS A 34 19.14 10.63 -3.40
C HIS A 34 19.01 10.19 -4.87
N LEU A 35 17.95 9.45 -5.21
CA LEU A 35 17.68 9.01 -6.59
C LEU A 35 16.82 9.98 -7.39
N GLY A 36 16.31 11.04 -6.77
CA GLY A 36 15.40 12.02 -7.36
C GLY A 36 14.30 12.44 -6.38
N PRO A 37 13.28 13.18 -6.83
CA PRO A 37 12.18 13.61 -5.96
C PRO A 37 11.60 12.45 -5.17
N ALA A 38 11.34 12.68 -3.89
CA ALA A 38 10.72 11.67 -3.03
C ALA A 38 9.29 11.42 -3.51
N ALA A 39 9.01 10.21 -3.99
CA ALA A 39 7.70 9.85 -4.51
C ALA A 39 7.01 8.83 -3.63
N GLY A 40 5.69 9.03 -3.43
CA GLY A 40 4.84 8.09 -2.71
C GLY A 40 3.45 8.63 -2.48
N GLY A 41 2.48 7.74 -2.31
CA GLY A 41 1.07 8.09 -2.19
C GLY A 41 0.71 8.87 -0.93
N CYS A 42 -0.43 9.54 -0.98
CA CYS A 42 -1.06 10.16 0.18
C CYS A 42 -2.15 9.23 0.73
N ARG A 43 -2.08 8.92 2.02
CA ARG A 43 -3.10 8.13 2.73
C ARG A 43 -4.04 9.05 3.50
N PHE A 44 -5.35 8.88 3.31
CA PHE A 44 -6.39 9.54 4.10
C PHE A 44 -6.98 8.52 5.06
N TRP A 45 -6.62 8.58 6.35
CA TRP A 45 -6.95 7.51 7.28
C TRP A 45 -7.30 8.02 8.68
N ASP A 46 -8.14 7.27 9.39
CA ASP A 46 -8.49 7.52 10.78
C ASP A 46 -7.45 6.86 11.70
N TYR A 47 -6.47 7.65 12.11
CA TYR A 47 -5.40 7.21 12.99
C TYR A 47 -5.81 7.34 14.45
N ALA A 48 -5.48 6.34 15.26
CA ALA A 48 -5.73 6.33 16.69
C ALA A 48 -4.99 7.47 17.45
N SER A 49 -3.89 7.98 16.88
CA SER A 49 -3.10 9.09 17.44
C SER A 49 -2.22 9.73 16.37
N ASP A 50 -1.74 10.94 16.65
CA ASP A 50 -0.72 11.61 15.81
C ASP A 50 0.58 10.79 15.73
N GLY A 51 0.94 10.09 16.81
CA GLY A 51 2.08 9.17 16.82
C GLY A 51 1.91 7.99 15.87
N ALA A 52 0.71 7.41 15.78
CA ALA A 52 0.42 6.35 14.82
C ALA A 52 0.50 6.85 13.37
N ALA A 53 0.01 8.06 13.11
CA ALA A 53 0.13 8.70 11.79
C ALA A 53 1.60 8.97 11.42
N LEU A 54 2.40 9.45 12.36
CA LEU A 54 3.83 9.68 12.17
C LEU A 54 4.56 8.36 11.86
N THR A 55 4.34 7.32 12.67
CA THR A 55 4.93 5.99 12.47
C THR A 55 4.63 5.46 11.06
N ASP A 56 3.37 5.57 10.62
CA ASP A 56 2.96 5.12 9.28
C ASP A 56 3.65 5.92 8.17
N ALA A 57 3.72 7.25 8.30
CA ALA A 57 4.43 8.11 7.34
C ALA A 57 5.93 7.77 7.25
N LEU A 58 6.61 7.58 8.38
CA LEU A 58 8.04 7.23 8.43
C LEU A 58 8.30 5.86 7.77
N ARG A 59 7.56 4.83 8.17
CA ARG A 59 7.73 3.47 7.66
C ARG A 59 7.45 3.38 6.17
N LEU A 60 6.37 4.02 5.72
CA LEU A 60 5.96 3.96 4.32
C LEU A 60 6.88 4.78 3.42
N SER A 61 7.37 5.95 3.85
CA SER A 61 8.33 6.73 3.07
C SER A 61 9.66 6.00 2.87
N ARG A 62 10.17 5.32 3.91
CA ARG A 62 11.32 4.42 3.81
C ARG A 62 11.06 3.28 2.84
N GLY A 63 9.91 2.62 2.96
CA GLY A 63 9.49 1.55 2.05
C GLY A 63 9.44 2.01 0.60
N MET A 64 9.00 3.26 0.35
CA MET A 64 9.00 3.83 -1.00
C MET A 64 10.41 4.04 -1.56
N SER A 65 11.40 4.42 -0.76
CA SER A 65 12.80 4.49 -1.23
C SER A 65 13.27 3.14 -1.77
N TYR A 66 13.04 2.06 -1.02
CA TYR A 66 13.41 0.72 -1.47
C TYR A 66 12.60 0.28 -2.70
N LYS A 67 11.29 0.53 -2.70
CA LYS A 67 10.42 0.15 -3.82
C LYS A 67 10.82 0.85 -5.11
N ASN A 68 11.08 2.16 -5.07
CA ASN A 68 11.49 2.94 -6.24
C ASN A 68 12.89 2.50 -6.74
N ALA A 69 13.84 2.26 -5.83
CA ALA A 69 15.17 1.76 -6.17
C ALA A 69 15.11 0.37 -6.82
N MET A 70 14.34 -0.55 -6.27
CA MET A 70 14.17 -1.90 -6.84
C MET A 70 13.51 -1.88 -8.21
N ALA A 71 12.65 -0.91 -8.48
CA ALA A 71 12.04 -0.71 -9.79
C ALA A 71 12.95 0.05 -10.78
N GLY A 72 14.14 0.49 -10.37
CA GLY A 72 15.06 1.26 -11.20
C GLY A 72 14.53 2.66 -11.56
N LEU A 73 13.64 3.22 -10.74
CA LEU A 73 13.06 4.53 -10.98
C LEU A 73 14.00 5.64 -10.48
N PRO A 74 14.12 6.76 -11.20
CA PRO A 74 14.87 7.93 -10.76
C PRO A 74 14.06 8.74 -9.73
N LEU A 75 13.63 8.08 -8.66
CA LEU A 75 12.77 8.63 -7.62
C LEU A 75 13.26 8.20 -6.25
N GLY A 76 13.23 9.13 -5.32
CA GLY A 76 13.42 8.87 -3.90
C GLY A 76 12.17 8.31 -3.22
N GLY A 77 12.16 8.28 -1.90
CA GLY A 77 11.04 7.77 -1.12
C GLY A 77 10.37 8.83 -0.28
N GLY A 78 9.07 8.99 -0.50
CA GLY A 78 8.22 9.87 0.29
C GLY A 78 6.88 9.23 0.63
N LYS A 79 6.20 9.79 1.60
CA LYS A 79 4.84 9.41 1.99
C LYS A 79 4.13 10.56 2.64
N ALA A 80 2.86 10.73 2.28
CA ALA A 80 1.99 11.62 3.03
C ALA A 80 0.89 10.84 3.74
N VAL A 81 0.47 11.36 4.88
CA VAL A 81 -0.75 10.94 5.57
C VAL A 81 -1.56 12.18 5.91
N ILE A 82 -2.86 12.11 5.66
CA ILE A 82 -3.84 13.10 6.12
C ILE A 82 -4.67 12.43 7.21
N LEU A 83 -4.73 13.02 8.38
CA LEU A 83 -5.53 12.54 9.49
C LEU A 83 -7.01 12.81 9.16
N LYS A 84 -7.78 11.73 9.01
CA LYS A 84 -9.20 11.81 8.66
C LYS A 84 -9.98 12.63 9.68
N ARG A 85 -10.79 13.53 9.19
CA ARG A 85 -11.79 14.30 9.91
C ARG A 85 -13.18 13.99 9.33
N GLU A 86 -14.20 14.71 9.76
CA GLU A 86 -15.58 14.49 9.35
C GLU A 86 -15.78 14.58 7.83
N HIS A 87 -15.08 15.50 7.17
CA HIS A 87 -15.22 15.73 5.74
C HIS A 87 -13.87 15.67 4.99
N LYS A 88 -13.92 15.12 3.77
CA LYS A 88 -12.87 15.20 2.77
C LYS A 88 -13.45 15.97 1.57
N ASP A 89 -13.26 17.25 1.54
CA ASP A 89 -13.77 18.14 0.51
C ASP A 89 -12.67 18.77 -0.36
N ALA A 90 -13.07 19.51 -1.37
CA ALA A 90 -12.12 20.15 -2.28
C ALA A 90 -11.22 21.16 -1.56
N ALA A 91 -11.72 21.87 -0.56
CA ALA A 91 -10.94 22.87 0.17
C ALA A 91 -9.79 22.25 0.96
N LEU A 92 -10.05 21.12 1.65
CA LEU A 92 -9.02 20.33 2.34
C LEU A 92 -7.97 19.80 1.36
N LEU A 93 -8.41 19.25 0.21
CA LEU A 93 -7.51 18.71 -0.81
C LEU A 93 -6.66 19.78 -1.49
N GLU A 94 -7.22 20.96 -1.75
CA GLU A 94 -6.49 22.10 -2.28
C GLU A 94 -5.47 22.66 -1.27
N ALA A 95 -5.81 22.71 0.02
CA ALA A 95 -4.87 23.08 1.08
C ALA A 95 -3.70 22.07 1.16
N PHE A 96 -3.99 20.77 1.02
CA PHE A 96 -2.95 19.74 0.93
C PHE A 96 -2.08 19.92 -0.33
N GLY A 97 -2.66 20.26 -1.48
CA GLY A 97 -1.91 20.61 -2.70
C GLY A 97 -0.95 21.79 -2.49
N SER A 98 -1.40 22.83 -1.78
CA SER A 98 -0.55 23.97 -1.42
C SER A 98 0.58 23.59 -0.47
N ALA A 99 0.33 22.65 0.45
CA ALA A 99 1.35 22.09 1.32
C ALA A 99 2.44 21.34 0.53
N ILE A 100 2.05 20.55 -0.47
CA ILE A 100 2.99 19.88 -1.38
C ILE A 100 3.81 20.89 -2.18
N GLU A 101 3.17 21.91 -2.75
CA GLU A 101 3.85 22.96 -3.54
C GLU A 101 4.91 23.69 -2.73
N SER A 102 4.66 23.92 -1.43
CA SER A 102 5.62 24.56 -0.52
C SER A 102 6.93 23.76 -0.35
N LEU A 103 6.93 22.47 -0.65
CA LEU A 103 8.13 21.63 -0.65
C LEU A 103 8.94 21.72 -1.95
N SER A 104 8.52 22.56 -2.89
CA SER A 104 9.28 22.92 -4.10
C SER A 104 9.78 21.71 -4.90
N GLY A 105 8.93 20.70 -5.06
CA GLY A 105 9.22 19.49 -5.82
C GLY A 105 10.03 18.41 -5.10
N LYS A 106 10.35 18.60 -3.83
CA LYS A 106 11.00 17.53 -3.03
C LYS A 106 10.11 16.30 -2.82
N TYR A 107 8.79 16.48 -2.86
CA TYR A 107 7.82 15.40 -2.71
C TYR A 107 6.82 15.41 -3.87
N VAL A 108 6.56 14.22 -4.42
CA VAL A 108 5.55 13.95 -5.45
C VAL A 108 4.53 12.99 -4.87
N THR A 109 3.27 13.43 -4.81
CA THR A 109 2.16 12.63 -4.27
C THR A 109 1.55 11.72 -5.33
N ALA A 110 0.85 10.68 -4.88
CA ALA A 110 0.02 9.78 -5.69
C ALA A 110 -1.17 9.29 -4.89
N GLU A 111 -2.07 8.55 -5.53
CA GLU A 111 -3.17 7.85 -4.86
C GLU A 111 -2.65 6.79 -3.87
N ASP A 112 -3.31 6.65 -2.72
CA ASP A 112 -3.18 5.55 -1.76
C ASP A 112 -4.51 5.37 -1.02
N VAL A 113 -4.53 4.58 0.03
CA VAL A 113 -5.72 4.26 0.82
C VAL A 113 -6.50 5.51 1.23
N GLY A 114 -7.80 5.51 0.95
CA GLY A 114 -8.70 6.61 1.26
C GLY A 114 -8.66 7.78 0.29
N MET A 115 -7.84 7.72 -0.76
CA MET A 115 -7.76 8.70 -1.84
C MET A 115 -8.26 8.10 -3.15
N THR A 116 -8.67 8.95 -4.09
CA THR A 116 -9.20 8.59 -5.40
C THR A 116 -8.55 9.42 -6.51
N ASP A 117 -8.68 8.98 -7.76
CA ASP A 117 -8.24 9.74 -8.95
C ASP A 117 -8.82 11.17 -8.98
N HIS A 118 -10.08 11.32 -8.53
CA HIS A 118 -10.71 12.62 -8.42
C HIS A 118 -10.00 13.51 -7.40
N ASP A 119 -9.64 12.96 -6.23
CA ASP A 119 -8.91 13.71 -5.20
C ASP A 119 -7.55 14.18 -5.73
N MET A 120 -6.84 13.32 -6.48
CA MET A 120 -5.57 13.68 -7.13
C MET A 120 -5.77 14.84 -8.11
N THR A 121 -6.86 14.84 -8.87
CA THR A 121 -7.22 15.93 -9.79
C THR A 121 -7.47 17.25 -9.04
N VAL A 122 -8.11 17.20 -7.87
CA VAL A 122 -8.32 18.40 -7.04
C VAL A 122 -7.01 18.92 -6.48
N ILE A 123 -6.15 18.05 -5.95
CA ILE A 123 -4.81 18.41 -5.45
C ILE A 123 -3.98 19.06 -6.56
N ALA A 124 -4.06 18.55 -7.78
CA ALA A 124 -3.33 19.05 -8.94
C ALA A 124 -3.69 20.48 -9.34
N ARG A 125 -4.80 21.04 -8.85
CA ARG A 125 -5.14 22.46 -9.04
C ARG A 125 -4.17 23.40 -8.34
N LYS A 126 -3.44 22.93 -7.32
CA LYS A 126 -2.53 23.73 -6.49
C LYS A 126 -1.07 23.36 -6.65
N THR A 127 -0.76 22.20 -7.23
CA THR A 127 0.62 21.75 -7.43
C THR A 127 0.72 20.87 -8.66
N ARG A 128 1.87 20.92 -9.34
CA ARG A 128 2.21 19.99 -10.43
C ARG A 128 2.84 18.68 -9.93
N HIS A 129 3.15 18.59 -8.65
CA HIS A 129 3.84 17.44 -8.04
C HIS A 129 2.86 16.35 -7.62
N VAL A 130 2.05 15.91 -8.59
CA VAL A 130 1.05 14.85 -8.46
C VAL A 130 1.28 13.82 -9.57
N SER A 131 1.36 12.56 -9.19
CA SER A 131 1.46 11.41 -10.09
C SER A 131 0.13 10.66 -10.17
N GLY A 132 -0.07 9.89 -11.24
CA GLY A 132 -1.28 9.06 -11.38
C GLY A 132 -2.53 9.83 -11.79
N LEU A 133 -2.38 11.03 -12.35
CA LEU A 133 -3.53 11.76 -12.90
C LEU A 133 -4.13 11.03 -14.10
N PRO A 134 -5.46 11.10 -14.31
CA PRO A 134 -6.10 10.55 -15.50
C PRO A 134 -5.43 11.09 -16.76
N VAL A 135 -4.95 10.23 -17.64
CA VAL A 135 -4.35 10.64 -18.92
C VAL A 135 -5.47 11.12 -19.82
N SER A 136 -5.50 12.41 -20.14
CA SER A 136 -6.33 12.90 -21.22
C SER A 136 -5.90 12.23 -22.53
N PRO A 137 -6.82 11.79 -23.40
CA PRO A 137 -6.49 11.19 -24.71
C PRO A 137 -5.56 12.07 -25.57
N ALA A 138 -5.56 13.38 -25.34
CA ALA A 138 -4.68 14.34 -26.04
C ALA A 138 -3.23 14.34 -25.49
N ALA A 139 -2.94 13.76 -24.33
CA ALA A 139 -1.62 13.77 -23.70
C ALA A 139 -0.82 12.47 -23.90
N ALA A 140 -1.28 11.55 -24.70
CA ALA A 140 -0.63 10.25 -24.96
C ALA A 140 0.74 10.36 -25.69
N GLY A 141 1.26 11.56 -25.95
CA GLY A 141 2.59 11.83 -26.50
C GLY A 141 3.67 12.25 -25.48
N GLY A 142 3.37 12.19 -24.19
CA GLY A 142 4.31 12.59 -23.13
C GLY A 142 5.33 11.52 -22.79
N ASN A 143 6.49 11.99 -22.36
CA ASN A 143 7.69 11.24 -22.01
C ASN A 143 7.40 9.99 -21.15
N PRO A 144 7.87 8.78 -21.52
CA PRO A 144 7.57 7.51 -20.82
C PRO A 144 7.97 7.46 -19.33
N GLY A 145 8.77 8.42 -18.86
CA GLY A 145 9.23 8.47 -17.47
C GLY A 145 8.32 9.23 -16.50
N THR A 146 7.28 9.93 -16.98
CA THR A 146 6.41 10.77 -16.14
C THR A 146 4.92 10.45 -16.23
N ALA A 147 4.52 9.66 -17.21
CA ALA A 147 3.15 9.19 -17.36
C ALA A 147 3.00 7.79 -16.71
N ALA A 148 2.92 7.71 -15.40
CA ALA A 148 2.22 6.60 -14.81
C ALA A 148 0.79 6.62 -15.39
N ALA A 149 0.35 5.54 -16.05
CA ALA A 149 -1.00 5.41 -16.51
C ALA A 149 -1.93 5.75 -15.35
N GLY A 150 -2.69 6.85 -15.47
CA GLY A 150 -3.63 7.25 -14.44
C GLY A 150 -4.67 6.16 -14.27
N GLY A 151 -5.18 6.01 -13.07
CA GLY A 151 -6.19 5.03 -12.74
C GLY A 151 -5.84 4.23 -11.50
N ASN A 152 -6.81 3.46 -11.01
CA ASN A 152 -6.67 2.58 -9.86
C ASN A 152 -5.48 1.61 -10.03
N PRO A 153 -4.40 1.73 -9.18
CA PRO A 153 -3.22 0.88 -9.30
C PRO A 153 -3.46 -0.58 -8.88
N GLY A 154 -4.65 -0.87 -8.32
CA GLY A 154 -5.00 -2.17 -7.76
C GLY A 154 -4.77 -3.35 -8.70
N PRO A 155 -5.28 -3.34 -9.94
CA PRO A 155 -5.09 -4.43 -10.89
C PRO A 155 -3.62 -4.70 -11.25
N SER A 156 -2.81 -3.65 -11.43
CA SER A 156 -1.38 -3.77 -11.73
C SER A 156 -0.59 -4.28 -10.51
N THR A 157 -0.96 -3.82 -9.30
CA THR A 157 -0.37 -4.33 -8.06
C THR A 157 -0.74 -5.80 -7.86
N ALA A 158 -1.98 -6.19 -8.11
CA ALA A 158 -2.43 -7.58 -8.04
C ALA A 158 -1.67 -8.49 -9.02
N GLU A 159 -1.38 -8.01 -10.24
CA GLU A 159 -0.53 -8.72 -11.19
C GLU A 159 0.87 -8.97 -10.62
N GLY A 160 1.51 -7.93 -10.08
CA GLY A 160 2.83 -8.06 -9.46
C GLY A 160 2.85 -9.07 -8.31
N VAL A 161 1.83 -9.05 -7.44
CA VAL A 161 1.69 -10.04 -6.35
C VAL A 161 1.44 -11.45 -6.90
N PHE A 162 0.59 -11.60 -7.90
CA PHE A 162 0.34 -12.88 -8.57
C PHE A 162 1.63 -13.49 -9.14
N LEU A 163 2.43 -12.70 -9.84
CA LEU A 163 3.73 -13.14 -10.37
C LEU A 163 4.72 -13.49 -9.26
N GLY A 164 4.73 -12.72 -8.17
CA GLY A 164 5.54 -13.00 -6.97
C GLY A 164 5.13 -14.31 -6.31
N ILE A 165 3.83 -14.57 -6.12
CA ILE A 165 3.32 -15.84 -5.60
C ILE A 165 3.72 -16.99 -6.52
N ARG A 166 3.56 -16.83 -7.85
CA ARG A 166 3.98 -17.86 -8.82
C ARG A 166 5.46 -18.20 -8.72
N ALA A 167 6.33 -17.21 -8.58
CA ALA A 167 7.75 -17.42 -8.37
C ALA A 167 8.04 -18.15 -7.04
N ALA A 168 7.33 -17.77 -5.96
CA ALA A 168 7.48 -18.39 -4.64
C ALA A 168 7.02 -19.84 -4.62
N ILE A 169 5.87 -20.20 -5.21
CA ILE A 169 5.41 -21.59 -5.30
C ILE A 169 6.33 -22.44 -6.18
N ARG A 170 6.87 -21.86 -7.25
CA ARG A 170 7.87 -22.55 -8.07
C ARG A 170 9.13 -22.88 -7.25
N HIS A 171 9.63 -21.90 -6.51
CA HIS A 171 10.84 -22.07 -5.70
C HIS A 171 10.63 -23.01 -4.53
N LYS A 172 9.54 -22.85 -3.76
CA LYS A 172 9.32 -23.57 -2.50
C LYS A 172 8.61 -24.91 -2.67
N LEU A 173 7.69 -25.01 -3.65
CA LEU A 173 6.84 -26.21 -3.84
C LEU A 173 7.17 -26.97 -5.12
N GLY A 174 8.07 -26.46 -5.98
CA GLY A 174 8.42 -27.10 -7.27
C GLY A 174 7.26 -27.10 -8.28
N ARG A 175 6.30 -26.17 -8.19
CA ARG A 175 5.09 -26.10 -9.03
C ARG A 175 5.12 -24.88 -9.93
N ASP A 176 4.76 -25.05 -11.20
CA ASP A 176 4.71 -23.94 -12.18
C ASP A 176 3.30 -23.37 -12.39
N ASN A 177 2.28 -23.97 -11.80
CA ASN A 177 0.88 -23.57 -11.94
C ASN A 177 0.17 -23.53 -10.57
N PHE A 178 -1.02 -22.97 -10.55
CA PHE A 178 -1.82 -22.78 -9.34
C PHE A 178 -2.85 -23.92 -9.09
N ASN A 179 -2.93 -24.93 -9.95
CA ASN A 179 -3.91 -26.00 -9.80
C ASN A 179 -3.77 -26.70 -8.44
N GLY A 180 -4.79 -26.59 -7.60
CA GLY A 180 -4.81 -27.16 -6.25
C GLY A 180 -3.88 -26.46 -5.26
N VAL A 181 -3.26 -25.32 -5.60
CA VAL A 181 -2.57 -24.46 -4.64
C VAL A 181 -3.61 -23.73 -3.80
N HIS A 182 -3.48 -23.80 -2.49
CA HIS A 182 -4.38 -23.11 -1.56
C HIS A 182 -3.77 -21.76 -1.13
N VAL A 183 -4.48 -20.67 -1.41
CA VAL A 183 -4.05 -19.32 -1.05
C VAL A 183 -5.03 -18.70 -0.06
N ALA A 184 -4.54 -18.31 1.11
CA ALA A 184 -5.28 -17.54 2.11
C ALA A 184 -5.03 -16.05 1.91
N ILE A 185 -6.08 -15.24 1.63
CA ILE A 185 -5.97 -13.81 1.34
C ILE A 185 -6.61 -13.01 2.47
N GLN A 186 -5.81 -12.15 3.11
CA GLN A 186 -6.31 -11.20 4.11
C GLN A 186 -6.51 -9.83 3.46
N GLY A 187 -7.76 -9.39 3.39
CA GLY A 187 -8.16 -8.11 2.78
C GLY A 187 -8.56 -8.25 1.31
N LEU A 188 -9.80 -7.84 1.00
CA LEU A 188 -10.42 -7.87 -0.32
C LEU A 188 -10.71 -6.44 -0.83
N GLY A 189 -9.79 -5.51 -0.59
CA GLY A 189 -9.78 -4.20 -1.22
C GLY A 189 -9.50 -4.30 -2.72
N SER A 190 -9.16 -3.18 -3.36
CA SER A 190 -8.87 -3.12 -4.80
C SER A 190 -7.82 -4.16 -5.25
N VAL A 191 -6.73 -4.30 -4.49
CA VAL A 191 -5.66 -5.27 -4.81
C VAL A 191 -6.09 -6.70 -4.48
N GLY A 192 -6.60 -6.94 -3.25
CA GLY A 192 -6.90 -8.29 -2.80
C GLY A 192 -8.01 -8.97 -3.61
N MET A 193 -9.04 -8.23 -4.02
CA MET A 193 -10.10 -8.77 -4.88
C MET A 193 -9.56 -9.09 -6.28
N ALA A 194 -8.81 -8.17 -6.90
CA ALA A 194 -8.21 -8.42 -8.22
C ALA A 194 -7.21 -9.58 -8.19
N LEU A 195 -6.48 -9.77 -7.09
CA LEU A 195 -5.62 -10.92 -6.89
C LEU A 195 -6.42 -12.22 -6.75
N ALA A 196 -7.51 -12.21 -5.97
CA ALA A 196 -8.38 -13.36 -5.79
C ALA A 196 -8.98 -13.82 -7.13
N GLU A 197 -9.46 -12.88 -7.95
CA GLU A 197 -9.99 -13.15 -9.29
C GLU A 197 -8.93 -13.82 -10.19
N ARG A 198 -7.68 -13.33 -10.18
CA ARG A 198 -6.57 -13.89 -10.98
C ARG A 198 -6.17 -15.29 -10.50
N LEU A 199 -6.07 -15.49 -9.19
CA LEU A 199 -5.72 -16.77 -8.60
C LEU A 199 -6.80 -17.83 -8.87
N HIS A 200 -8.08 -17.44 -8.74
CA HIS A 200 -9.21 -18.29 -9.09
C HIS A 200 -9.16 -18.71 -10.56
N ALA A 201 -8.97 -17.76 -11.47
CA ALA A 201 -8.85 -18.04 -12.90
C ALA A 201 -7.65 -18.97 -13.24
N ALA A 202 -6.61 -18.94 -12.42
CA ALA A 202 -5.44 -19.81 -12.53
C ALA A 202 -5.62 -21.19 -11.84
N GLY A 203 -6.77 -21.48 -11.23
CA GLY A 203 -7.11 -22.76 -10.63
C GLY A 203 -6.69 -22.91 -9.16
N ALA A 204 -6.39 -21.85 -8.46
CA ALA A 204 -6.10 -21.87 -7.03
C ALA A 204 -7.39 -22.08 -6.20
N LYS A 205 -7.25 -22.77 -5.06
CA LYS A 205 -8.25 -22.77 -4.00
C LYS A 205 -8.05 -21.55 -3.12
N LEU A 206 -9.15 -20.86 -2.76
CA LEU A 206 -9.09 -19.61 -2.00
C LEU A 206 -9.76 -19.75 -0.64
N THR A 207 -9.10 -19.19 0.39
CA THR A 207 -9.73 -18.81 1.64
C THR A 207 -9.51 -17.31 1.82
N VAL A 208 -10.59 -16.56 2.14
CA VAL A 208 -10.54 -15.10 2.16
C VAL A 208 -11.09 -14.55 3.47
N ALA A 209 -10.58 -13.38 3.87
CA ALA A 209 -11.12 -12.62 5.00
C ALA A 209 -11.06 -11.12 4.72
N ASP A 210 -12.08 -10.38 5.10
CA ASP A 210 -12.13 -8.91 5.08
C ASP A 210 -13.00 -8.41 6.23
N ILE A 211 -12.79 -7.17 6.67
CA ILE A 211 -13.63 -6.51 7.67
C ILE A 211 -15.00 -6.12 7.12
N HIS A 212 -15.17 -6.11 5.80
CA HIS A 212 -16.42 -5.80 5.09
C HIS A 212 -17.08 -7.10 4.62
N PRO A 213 -18.22 -7.53 5.23
CA PRO A 213 -18.87 -8.79 4.92
C PRO A 213 -19.36 -8.90 3.46
N ASP A 214 -19.73 -7.78 2.84
CA ASP A 214 -20.14 -7.72 1.44
C ASP A 214 -19.05 -8.17 0.47
N ARG A 215 -17.78 -7.87 0.78
CA ARG A 215 -16.64 -8.29 -0.04
C ARG A 215 -16.35 -9.79 0.07
N THR A 216 -16.40 -10.33 1.28
CA THR A 216 -16.26 -11.79 1.48
C THR A 216 -17.41 -12.55 0.86
N ALA A 217 -18.66 -12.05 0.98
CA ALA A 217 -19.83 -12.65 0.33
C ALA A 217 -19.70 -12.62 -1.21
N ARG A 218 -19.15 -11.54 -1.78
CA ARG A 218 -18.85 -11.47 -3.22
C ARG A 218 -17.83 -12.54 -3.62
N ALA A 219 -16.70 -12.65 -2.92
CA ALA A 219 -15.67 -13.63 -3.23
C ALA A 219 -16.17 -15.09 -3.08
N ALA A 220 -16.99 -15.37 -2.08
CA ALA A 220 -17.61 -16.70 -1.92
C ALA A 220 -18.56 -17.05 -3.09
N ARG A 221 -19.42 -16.10 -3.47
CA ARG A 221 -20.39 -16.31 -4.56
C ARG A 221 -19.73 -16.40 -5.94
N ASP A 222 -18.81 -15.47 -6.23
CA ASP A 222 -18.29 -15.29 -7.59
C ASP A 222 -17.05 -16.15 -7.87
N LEU A 223 -16.29 -16.51 -6.82
CA LEU A 223 -15.02 -17.24 -6.92
C LEU A 223 -15.03 -18.58 -6.16
N GLY A 224 -16.13 -18.95 -5.50
CA GLY A 224 -16.20 -20.16 -4.69
C GLY A 224 -15.20 -20.19 -3.50
N ALA A 225 -14.80 -19.01 -3.00
CA ALA A 225 -13.83 -18.91 -1.92
C ALA A 225 -14.45 -19.30 -0.57
N ASP A 226 -13.69 -20.03 0.24
CA ASP A 226 -14.01 -20.24 1.66
C ASP A 226 -13.84 -18.91 2.42
N VAL A 227 -14.75 -18.59 3.33
CA VAL A 227 -14.66 -17.36 4.15
C VAL A 227 -14.15 -17.71 5.55
N ALA A 228 -13.12 -17.00 6.01
CA ALA A 228 -12.57 -17.11 7.35
C ALA A 228 -12.77 -15.83 8.15
N ASP A 229 -12.66 -15.92 9.48
CA ASP A 229 -12.54 -14.75 10.35
C ASP A 229 -11.24 -13.98 10.07
N ILE A 230 -11.30 -12.64 10.19
CA ILE A 230 -10.17 -11.76 9.87
C ILE A 230 -8.93 -11.99 10.75
N ARG A 231 -9.11 -12.52 11.96
CA ARG A 231 -8.01 -12.89 12.87
C ARG A 231 -7.53 -14.31 12.62
N ALA A 232 -8.45 -15.22 12.30
CA ALA A 232 -8.13 -16.63 12.06
C ALA A 232 -7.42 -16.87 10.74
N ILE A 233 -7.56 -16.00 9.74
CA ILE A 233 -6.96 -16.15 8.40
C ILE A 233 -5.44 -16.34 8.45
N LEU A 234 -4.75 -15.68 9.38
CA LEU A 234 -3.28 -15.75 9.52
C LEU A 234 -2.79 -17.13 9.94
N ALA A 235 -3.62 -17.90 10.66
CA ALA A 235 -3.33 -19.25 11.10
C ALA A 235 -3.91 -20.33 10.16
N THR A 236 -4.57 -19.94 9.09
CA THR A 236 -5.18 -20.88 8.13
C THR A 236 -4.11 -21.79 7.52
N LYS A 237 -4.38 -23.10 7.53
CA LYS A 237 -3.53 -24.05 6.82
C LYS A 237 -3.71 -23.87 5.32
N ALA A 238 -2.67 -23.36 4.65
CA ALA A 238 -2.65 -23.10 3.21
C ALA A 238 -1.23 -23.25 2.67
N ASP A 239 -1.05 -23.17 1.36
CA ASP A 239 0.26 -23.13 0.72
C ASP A 239 0.85 -21.72 0.76
N VAL A 240 -0.01 -20.70 0.68
CA VAL A 240 0.39 -19.30 0.66
C VAL A 240 -0.55 -18.46 1.55
N LEU A 241 0.02 -17.61 2.39
CA LEU A 241 -0.68 -16.50 3.02
C LEU A 241 -0.37 -15.22 2.22
N SER A 242 -1.41 -14.52 1.80
CA SER A 242 -1.30 -13.26 1.05
C SER A 242 -1.94 -12.11 1.84
N PRO A 243 -1.17 -11.38 2.68
CA PRO A 243 -1.64 -10.18 3.33
C PRO A 243 -1.84 -9.06 2.29
N CYS A 244 -3.09 -8.62 2.10
CA CYS A 244 -3.49 -7.55 1.18
C CYS A 244 -4.27 -6.42 1.88
N ALA A 245 -4.30 -6.44 3.22
CA ALA A 245 -4.90 -5.41 4.05
C ALA A 245 -3.86 -4.36 4.49
N LEU A 246 -4.05 -3.72 5.64
CA LEU A 246 -3.09 -2.79 6.22
C LEU A 246 -1.86 -3.52 6.79
N GLY A 247 -0.78 -2.77 7.06
CA GLY A 247 0.49 -3.32 7.51
C GLY A 247 0.50 -3.82 8.96
N ALA A 248 1.70 -4.26 9.41
CA ALA A 248 1.98 -4.74 10.76
C ALA A 248 1.17 -5.97 11.21
N VAL A 249 0.74 -6.81 10.26
CA VAL A 249 -0.04 -8.03 10.55
C VAL A 249 0.84 -9.21 10.94
N LEU A 250 2.13 -9.17 10.63
CA LEU A 250 3.11 -10.17 10.99
C LEU A 250 3.92 -9.68 12.21
N ASP A 251 3.46 -10.06 13.37
CA ASP A 251 4.11 -9.87 14.67
C ASP A 251 4.52 -11.22 15.27
N GLU A 252 5.14 -11.19 16.45
CA GLU A 252 5.59 -12.40 17.13
C GLU A 252 4.48 -13.44 17.32
N THR A 253 3.27 -13.01 17.68
CA THR A 253 2.12 -13.89 17.90
C THR A 253 1.60 -14.49 16.61
N SER A 254 1.35 -13.66 15.60
CA SER A 254 0.83 -14.10 14.31
C SER A 254 1.85 -14.98 13.56
N ILE A 255 3.15 -14.65 13.64
CA ILE A 255 4.22 -15.45 13.06
C ILE A 255 4.27 -16.83 13.74
N ALA A 256 4.13 -16.90 15.07
CA ALA A 256 4.08 -18.17 15.78
C ALA A 256 2.89 -19.05 15.34
N ALA A 257 1.77 -18.44 14.95
CA ALA A 257 0.55 -19.11 14.51
C ALA A 257 0.54 -19.47 13.00
N LEU A 258 1.47 -18.94 12.19
CA LEU A 258 1.50 -19.23 10.75
C LEU A 258 1.49 -20.73 10.46
N ASN A 259 0.68 -21.15 9.52
CA ASN A 259 0.59 -22.55 9.05
C ASN A 259 0.71 -22.62 7.52
N VAL A 260 1.70 -21.88 7.00
CA VAL A 260 1.98 -21.75 5.57
C VAL A 260 3.49 -21.78 5.32
N PRO A 261 3.97 -22.37 4.23
CA PRO A 261 5.38 -22.30 3.83
C PRO A 261 5.76 -21.00 3.08
N ILE A 262 4.76 -20.21 2.65
CA ILE A 262 4.98 -19.02 1.84
C ILE A 262 4.11 -17.87 2.37
N VAL A 263 4.73 -16.70 2.53
CA VAL A 263 4.02 -15.43 2.75
C VAL A 263 4.36 -14.49 1.61
N ALA A 264 3.38 -14.08 0.82
CA ALA A 264 3.54 -13.18 -0.31
C ALA A 264 2.25 -12.38 -0.56
N GLY A 265 2.28 -11.08 -0.34
CA GLY A 265 1.08 -10.23 -0.44
C GLY A 265 1.42 -8.77 -0.75
N ALA A 266 0.38 -7.96 -0.85
CA ALA A 266 0.46 -6.55 -1.24
C ALA A 266 0.52 -5.59 -0.05
N ALA A 267 0.29 -6.05 1.18
CA ALA A 267 0.28 -5.17 2.34
C ALA A 267 1.63 -4.47 2.50
N ASN A 268 1.62 -3.14 2.56
CA ASN A 268 2.80 -2.38 2.92
C ASN A 268 3.18 -2.66 4.37
N ASN A 269 4.49 -2.68 4.68
CA ASN A 269 4.96 -2.87 6.06
C ASN A 269 4.33 -4.10 6.75
N GLN A 270 4.34 -5.26 6.11
CA GLN A 270 3.71 -6.47 6.61
C GLN A 270 4.22 -6.87 8.00
N LEU A 271 5.52 -6.70 8.24
CA LEU A 271 6.17 -6.97 9.52
C LEU A 271 5.83 -5.85 10.52
N ALA A 272 5.51 -6.21 11.76
CA ALA A 272 5.26 -5.22 12.81
C ALA A 272 6.56 -4.51 13.23
N THR A 273 7.67 -5.24 13.30
CA THR A 273 9.01 -4.73 13.62
C THR A 273 10.07 -5.32 12.68
N PRO A 274 11.27 -4.72 12.58
CA PRO A 274 12.38 -5.32 11.83
C PRO A 274 12.78 -6.72 12.35
N ALA A 275 12.65 -6.98 13.66
CA ALA A 275 12.96 -8.28 14.26
C ALA A 275 12.02 -9.41 13.76
N ASP A 276 10.80 -9.06 13.34
CA ASP A 276 9.84 -10.03 12.80
C ASP A 276 10.28 -10.62 11.46
N GLY A 277 11.14 -9.90 10.72
CA GLY A 277 11.77 -10.45 9.52
C GLY A 277 12.63 -11.68 9.81
N ALA A 278 13.47 -11.61 10.83
CA ALA A 278 14.28 -12.74 11.27
C ALA A 278 13.41 -13.90 11.79
N ARG A 279 12.31 -13.58 12.51
CA ARG A 279 11.35 -14.60 12.98
C ARG A 279 10.68 -15.37 11.84
N VAL A 280 10.25 -14.65 10.79
CA VAL A 280 9.66 -15.28 9.60
C VAL A 280 10.68 -16.15 8.88
N GLN A 281 11.93 -15.68 8.76
CA GLN A 281 12.99 -16.43 8.07
C GLN A 281 13.38 -17.70 8.82
N ALA A 282 13.30 -17.71 10.14
CA ALA A 282 13.64 -18.85 10.98
C ALA A 282 12.58 -19.97 10.97
N ARG A 283 11.38 -19.73 10.40
CA ARG A 283 10.30 -20.70 10.24
C ARG A 283 10.33 -21.41 8.90
#